data_8d30ec2f4171eb97d47229cca0015888
#
_entry.id   8d30ec2f4171eb97d47229cca0015888
#
_cell.length_a   1.000
_cell.length_b   1.000
_cell.length_c   1.000
_cell.angle_alpha   90.00
_cell.angle_beta   90.00
_cell.angle_gamma   90.00
#
_symmetry.space_group_name_H-M   'P 1'
#
loop_
_entity.id
_entity.type
_entity.pdbx_description
1 polymer ?
#
loop_
_entity_poly.entity_id
_entity_poly.type
_entity_poly.pdbx_seq_one_letter_code
_entity_poly.pdbx_strand_id
1 'polypeptide(L)'
;MKRVLFICTMLAACSTLFAQKYAVIDARNTLTEACRDSRNIDYKLVNKAWRDIQECMVNEKSKDYYDTWVTAAKIKNILTYKVYQDGQAGTLDTLKYFSALSDILSYYQKVEKCITTPNEKGKMPVKADEYKEIHQDALQQAASMRGQILTGACSVVNSHPDGAMKLFDHYFETFDDPLFKELNLNETDTLKESAYLYYGMAMKNKAVTWEDTVKYLNWYEKVLDSPTYGTYTCVELMDTYKRHGDMEKWEKYCRYAAEHYNDVQFPKLLVQEKVRQDKLDEAMKLCDEMGKLYPNEIYFVETKALMVFNDKKYREAIDIFKKLIEIDPTYARAWTSLGTCYYQIAMENKNNIPECKKWINEAIPCYKKAEECEPDNPILWGNYLYRCYHALSDSANEKKYAKYKDS
;
A
#
# COMPACT_ATOMS: atom_id res chain seq x y z
N MET A 1 29.47 -28.52 62.25
CA MET A 1 28.39 -27.52 61.95
C MET A 1 28.37 -27.05 60.49
N LYS A 2 29.46 -26.60 59.85
CA LYS A 2 29.39 -26.14 58.44
C LYS A 2 28.90 -27.16 57.39
N ARG A 3 29.25 -28.47 57.52
CA ARG A 3 28.77 -29.51 56.62
C ARG A 3 27.29 -29.85 56.79
N VAL A 4 26.73 -29.77 57.97
CA VAL A 4 25.31 -30.02 58.25
C VAL A 4 24.46 -28.82 57.73
N LEU A 5 24.95 -27.58 57.88
CA LEU A 5 24.30 -26.40 57.34
C LEU A 5 24.25 -26.43 55.79
N PHE A 6 25.33 -26.89 55.12
CA PHE A 6 25.39 -27.03 53.68
C PHE A 6 24.46 -28.11 53.14
N ILE A 7 24.32 -29.24 53.86
CA ILE A 7 23.36 -30.32 53.51
C ILE A 7 21.92 -29.85 53.70
N CYS A 8 21.63 -29.14 54.81
CA CYS A 8 20.29 -28.58 55.03
C CYS A 8 19.91 -27.50 54.00
N THR A 9 20.84 -26.65 53.57
CA THR A 9 20.59 -25.68 52.49
C THR A 9 20.42 -26.34 51.12
N MET A 10 21.18 -27.42 50.80
CA MET A 10 20.96 -28.21 49.57
C MET A 10 19.61 -28.97 49.59
N LEU A 11 19.22 -29.56 50.70
CA LEU A 11 17.93 -30.23 50.84
C LEU A 11 16.75 -29.24 50.78
N ALA A 12 16.88 -28.06 51.37
CA ALA A 12 15.89 -26.99 51.25
C ALA A 12 15.81 -26.44 49.80
N ALA A 13 16.94 -26.29 49.10
CA ALA A 13 16.97 -25.89 47.70
C ALA A 13 16.35 -26.96 46.78
N CYS A 14 16.61 -28.24 47.02
CA CYS A 14 15.98 -29.34 46.28
C CYS A 14 14.47 -29.44 46.53
N SER A 15 14.04 -29.32 47.80
CA SER A 15 12.60 -29.39 48.13
C SER A 15 11.79 -28.23 47.52
N THR A 16 12.37 -27.03 47.43
CA THR A 16 11.72 -25.88 46.78
C THR A 16 11.67 -25.98 45.27
N LEU A 17 12.64 -26.64 44.62
CA LEU A 17 12.62 -26.90 43.18
C LEU A 17 11.53 -27.94 42.81
N PHE A 18 11.39 -28.97 43.61
CA PHE A 18 10.31 -29.97 43.46
C PHE A 18 8.93 -29.33 43.71
N ALA A 19 8.77 -28.54 44.75
CA ALA A 19 7.51 -27.85 45.07
C ALA A 19 7.01 -26.94 43.91
N GLN A 20 7.91 -26.29 43.22
CA GLN A 20 7.56 -25.40 42.09
C GLN A 20 7.12 -26.16 40.85
N LYS A 21 7.76 -27.31 40.50
CA LYS A 21 7.28 -28.22 39.46
C LYS A 21 5.91 -28.80 39.77
N TYR A 22 5.64 -29.11 41.04
CA TYR A 22 4.33 -29.56 41.52
C TYR A 22 3.27 -28.49 41.29
N ALA A 23 3.55 -27.21 41.54
CA ALA A 23 2.60 -26.13 41.31
C ALA A 23 2.16 -26.02 39.83
N VAL A 24 3.09 -26.21 38.87
CA VAL A 24 2.75 -26.28 37.46
C VAL A 24 1.87 -27.50 37.14
N ILE A 25 2.21 -28.65 37.69
CA ILE A 25 1.43 -29.90 37.56
C ILE A 25 0.03 -29.73 38.14
N ASP A 26 -0.09 -29.11 39.32
CA ASP A 26 -1.38 -28.83 39.98
C ASP A 26 -2.26 -27.90 39.14
N ALA A 27 -1.69 -26.83 38.59
CA ALA A 27 -2.41 -25.93 37.67
C ALA A 27 -2.91 -26.69 36.42
N ARG A 28 -2.09 -27.56 35.84
CA ARG A 28 -2.45 -28.43 34.71
C ARG A 28 -3.56 -29.44 35.06
N ASN A 29 -3.46 -30.08 36.23
CA ASN A 29 -4.47 -31.02 36.72
C ASN A 29 -5.82 -30.31 36.98
N THR A 30 -5.78 -29.10 37.59
CA THR A 30 -6.96 -28.26 37.80
C THR A 30 -7.60 -27.88 36.47
N LEU A 31 -6.81 -27.55 35.44
CA LEU A 31 -7.30 -27.30 34.09
C LEU A 31 -7.95 -28.56 33.47
N THR A 32 -7.32 -29.71 33.62
CA THR A 32 -7.84 -30.98 33.11
C THR A 32 -9.19 -31.31 33.76
N GLU A 33 -9.31 -31.09 35.03
CA GLU A 33 -10.58 -31.26 35.77
C GLU A 33 -11.64 -30.27 35.25
N ALA A 34 -11.28 -29.01 35.07
CA ALA A 34 -12.17 -27.96 34.56
C ALA A 34 -12.75 -28.30 33.16
N CYS A 35 -11.97 -29.00 32.35
CA CYS A 35 -12.31 -29.34 30.98
C CYS A 35 -12.76 -30.81 30.80
N ARG A 36 -13.06 -31.54 31.85
CA ARG A 36 -13.49 -32.95 31.82
C ARG A 36 -14.71 -33.16 30.91
N ASP A 37 -15.67 -32.24 30.94
CA ASP A 37 -16.74 -32.16 29.95
C ASP A 37 -16.50 -30.96 29.04
N SER A 38 -16.12 -31.24 27.80
CA SER A 38 -15.81 -30.20 26.81
C SER A 38 -17.02 -29.33 26.44
N ARG A 39 -18.24 -29.80 26.72
CA ARG A 39 -19.48 -29.05 26.49
C ARG A 39 -19.88 -28.18 27.69
N ASN A 40 -19.30 -28.42 28.86
CA ASN A 40 -19.61 -27.68 30.06
C ASN A 40 -18.32 -27.42 30.90
N ILE A 41 -17.53 -26.47 30.44
CA ILE A 41 -16.26 -26.11 31.04
C ILE A 41 -16.51 -25.36 32.38
N ASP A 42 -15.87 -25.80 33.47
CA ASP A 42 -15.91 -25.11 34.74
C ASP A 42 -14.93 -23.93 34.76
N TYR A 43 -15.43 -22.74 34.40
CA TYR A 43 -14.64 -21.52 34.36
C TYR A 43 -14.16 -21.03 35.74
N LYS A 44 -14.72 -21.51 36.86
CA LYS A 44 -14.17 -21.21 38.21
C LYS A 44 -12.86 -21.94 38.41
N LEU A 45 -12.80 -23.21 38.01
CA LEU A 45 -11.56 -23.99 38.04
C LEU A 45 -10.54 -23.46 37.01
N VAL A 46 -10.96 -23.08 35.78
CA VAL A 46 -10.07 -22.43 34.80
C VAL A 46 -9.43 -21.18 35.37
N ASN A 47 -10.21 -20.31 36.01
CA ASN A 47 -9.69 -19.09 36.64
C ASN A 47 -8.78 -19.37 37.87
N LYS A 48 -9.02 -20.48 38.58
CA LYS A 48 -8.10 -20.93 39.63
C LYS A 48 -6.77 -21.36 39.01
N ALA A 49 -6.80 -22.25 38.05
CA ALA A 49 -5.60 -22.70 37.34
C ALA A 49 -4.82 -21.51 36.71
N TRP A 50 -5.53 -20.48 36.26
CA TRP A 50 -4.90 -19.26 35.74
C TRP A 50 -4.12 -18.50 36.82
N ARG A 51 -4.67 -18.30 38.01
CA ARG A 51 -3.95 -17.65 39.11
C ARG A 51 -2.72 -18.46 39.52
N ASP A 52 -2.88 -19.78 39.67
CA ASP A 52 -1.80 -20.68 40.10
C ASP A 52 -0.63 -20.67 39.12
N ILE A 53 -0.92 -20.69 37.77
CA ILE A 53 0.13 -20.65 36.77
C ILE A 53 0.81 -19.28 36.61
N GLN A 54 0.08 -18.17 36.84
CA GLN A 54 0.66 -16.84 36.83
C GLN A 54 1.77 -16.68 37.88
N GLU A 55 1.61 -17.27 39.07
CA GLU A 55 2.66 -17.32 40.10
C GLU A 55 3.89 -18.08 39.58
N CYS A 56 3.68 -19.18 38.86
CA CYS A 56 4.78 -19.97 38.28
C CYS A 56 5.52 -19.19 37.16
N MET A 57 4.82 -18.37 36.37
CA MET A 57 5.41 -17.60 35.25
C MET A 57 6.43 -16.54 35.70
N VAL A 58 6.32 -16.03 36.92
CA VAL A 58 7.21 -15.02 37.50
C VAL A 58 8.23 -15.58 38.51
N ASN A 59 8.07 -16.82 38.90
CA ASN A 59 8.95 -17.43 39.89
C ASN A 59 10.28 -17.88 39.26
N GLU A 60 11.41 -17.49 39.83
CA GLU A 60 12.77 -17.75 39.37
C GLU A 60 13.09 -19.25 39.11
N LYS A 61 12.35 -20.16 39.71
CA LYS A 61 12.59 -21.64 39.58
C LYS A 61 11.67 -22.30 38.57
N SER A 62 10.58 -21.69 38.17
CA SER A 62 9.59 -22.23 37.26
C SER A 62 9.43 -21.45 35.94
N LYS A 63 9.87 -20.19 35.89
CA LYS A 63 9.79 -19.36 34.68
C LYS A 63 10.57 -19.92 33.49
N ASP A 64 11.65 -20.68 33.75
CA ASP A 64 12.49 -21.31 32.72
C ASP A 64 12.10 -22.79 32.44
N TYR A 65 10.97 -23.22 32.98
CA TYR A 65 10.43 -24.56 32.71
C TYR A 65 9.33 -24.48 31.64
N TYR A 66 9.54 -25.15 30.51
CA TYR A 66 8.66 -25.01 29.33
C TYR A 66 7.18 -25.37 29.61
N ASP A 67 6.92 -26.35 30.47
CA ASP A 67 5.55 -26.73 30.88
C ASP A 67 4.78 -25.58 31.52
N THR A 68 5.47 -24.63 32.16
CA THR A 68 4.84 -23.41 32.71
C THR A 68 4.16 -22.62 31.60
N TRP A 69 4.86 -22.42 30.47
CA TRP A 69 4.36 -21.63 29.37
C TRP A 69 3.37 -22.39 28.49
N VAL A 70 3.55 -23.71 28.30
CA VAL A 70 2.55 -24.58 27.64
C VAL A 70 1.24 -24.55 28.42
N THR A 71 1.30 -24.70 29.76
CA THR A 71 0.12 -24.69 30.60
C THR A 71 -0.55 -23.31 30.59
N ALA A 72 0.22 -22.22 30.68
CA ALA A 72 -0.28 -20.86 30.60
C ALA A 72 -0.98 -20.59 29.24
N ALA A 73 -0.38 -21.02 28.13
CA ALA A 73 -0.95 -20.90 26.81
C ALA A 73 -2.31 -21.61 26.68
N LYS A 74 -2.39 -22.84 27.17
CA LYS A 74 -3.64 -23.64 27.16
C LYS A 74 -4.75 -22.99 27.98
N ILE A 75 -4.44 -22.53 29.20
CA ILE A 75 -5.42 -21.85 30.07
C ILE A 75 -5.89 -20.55 29.41
N LYS A 76 -4.95 -19.73 28.95
CA LYS A 76 -5.26 -18.43 28.32
C LYS A 76 -6.12 -18.61 27.08
N ASN A 77 -5.86 -19.64 26.27
CA ASN A 77 -6.64 -19.96 25.07
C ASN A 77 -8.11 -20.23 25.42
N ILE A 78 -8.38 -21.03 26.45
CA ILE A 78 -9.74 -21.32 26.92
C ILE A 78 -10.44 -20.06 27.41
N LEU A 79 -9.75 -19.21 28.19
CA LEU A 79 -10.28 -17.94 28.64
C LEU A 79 -10.57 -16.97 27.50
N THR A 80 -9.70 -16.93 26.49
CA THR A 80 -9.86 -16.10 25.30
C THR A 80 -11.02 -16.58 24.44
N TYR A 81 -11.19 -17.90 24.29
CA TYR A 81 -12.34 -18.48 23.58
C TYR A 81 -13.68 -18.15 24.28
N LYS A 82 -13.69 -18.14 25.63
CA LYS A 82 -14.88 -17.68 26.37
C LYS A 82 -15.22 -16.22 26.07
N VAL A 83 -14.22 -15.32 26.06
CA VAL A 83 -14.43 -13.91 25.71
C VAL A 83 -15.04 -13.78 24.30
N TYR A 84 -14.56 -14.59 23.35
CA TYR A 84 -15.11 -14.63 22.00
C TYR A 84 -16.56 -15.09 21.98
N GLN A 85 -16.89 -16.19 22.69
CA GLN A 85 -18.26 -16.71 22.76
C GLN A 85 -19.23 -15.70 23.42
N ASP A 86 -18.82 -15.10 24.54
CA ASP A 86 -19.63 -14.13 25.26
C ASP A 86 -19.84 -12.85 24.43
N GLY A 87 -18.88 -12.50 23.55
CA GLY A 87 -18.91 -11.30 22.71
C GLY A 87 -19.61 -11.47 21.36
N GLN A 88 -19.99 -12.68 20.95
CA GLN A 88 -20.67 -12.89 19.64
C GLN A 88 -22.03 -12.17 19.49
N ALA A 89 -22.59 -11.67 20.57
CA ALA A 89 -23.80 -10.87 20.57
C ALA A 89 -23.58 -9.38 20.19
N GLY A 90 -22.47 -9.04 19.55
CA GLY A 90 -22.14 -7.66 19.11
C GLY A 90 -21.42 -6.81 20.15
N THR A 91 -20.94 -7.41 21.23
CA THR A 91 -20.23 -6.74 22.34
C THR A 91 -18.76 -7.16 22.48
N LEU A 92 -18.19 -7.82 21.45
CA LEU A 92 -16.80 -8.28 21.49
C LEU A 92 -15.85 -7.07 21.50
N ASP A 93 -15.07 -6.94 22.57
CA ASP A 93 -13.90 -6.07 22.59
C ASP A 93 -12.79 -6.69 21.71
N THR A 94 -12.80 -6.29 20.44
CA THR A 94 -11.95 -6.84 19.39
C THR A 94 -10.46 -6.68 19.74
N LEU A 95 -10.05 -5.52 20.24
CA LEU A 95 -8.64 -5.29 20.60
C LEU A 95 -8.22 -6.19 21.77
N LYS A 96 -9.05 -6.31 22.80
CA LYS A 96 -8.77 -7.16 23.96
C LYS A 96 -8.66 -8.63 23.57
N TYR A 97 -9.54 -9.10 22.68
CA TYR A 97 -9.49 -10.46 22.15
C TYR A 97 -8.16 -10.75 21.42
N PHE A 98 -7.77 -9.92 20.46
CA PHE A 98 -6.55 -10.13 19.70
C PHE A 98 -5.28 -9.88 20.50
N SER A 99 -5.32 -8.98 21.50
CA SER A 99 -4.22 -8.82 22.45
C SER A 99 -4.02 -10.09 23.30
N ALA A 100 -5.11 -10.77 23.67
CA ALA A 100 -5.00 -12.05 24.38
C ALA A 100 -4.40 -13.17 23.50
N LEU A 101 -4.68 -13.19 22.20
CA LEU A 101 -4.00 -14.10 21.25
C LEU A 101 -2.51 -13.76 21.11
N SER A 102 -2.16 -12.49 21.13
CA SER A 102 -0.77 -12.02 21.15
C SER A 102 -0.02 -12.49 22.40
N ASP A 103 -0.67 -12.44 23.59
CA ASP A 103 -0.10 -13.03 24.82
C ASP A 103 0.17 -14.53 24.65
N ILE A 104 -0.78 -15.29 24.07
CA ILE A 104 -0.63 -16.73 23.85
C ILE A 104 0.54 -17.03 22.90
N LEU A 105 0.69 -16.25 21.81
CA LEU A 105 1.84 -16.36 20.93
C LEU A 105 3.15 -16.17 21.71
N SER A 106 3.24 -15.13 22.54
CA SER A 106 4.41 -14.89 23.40
C SER A 106 4.73 -16.07 24.32
N TYR A 107 3.72 -16.79 24.79
CA TYR A 107 3.96 -17.98 25.63
C TYR A 107 4.59 -19.12 24.83
N TYR A 108 4.19 -19.36 23.57
CA TYR A 108 4.84 -20.36 22.72
C TYR A 108 6.27 -19.97 22.35
N GLN A 109 6.57 -18.68 22.13
CA GLN A 109 7.94 -18.19 21.98
C GLN A 109 8.78 -18.43 23.25
N LYS A 110 8.18 -18.31 24.43
CA LYS A 110 8.85 -18.68 25.71
C LYS A 110 9.06 -20.20 25.82
N VAL A 111 8.14 -21.05 25.32
CA VAL A 111 8.36 -22.49 25.24
C VAL A 111 9.61 -22.78 24.45
N GLU A 112 9.73 -22.23 23.23
CA GLU A 112 10.91 -22.41 22.38
C GLU A 112 12.20 -21.99 23.08
N LYS A 113 12.20 -20.80 23.68
CA LYS A 113 13.33 -20.30 24.45
C LYS A 113 13.70 -21.26 25.59
N CYS A 114 12.74 -21.79 26.33
CA CYS A 114 12.98 -22.72 27.44
C CYS A 114 13.60 -24.04 26.97
N ILE A 115 13.22 -24.57 25.80
CA ILE A 115 13.72 -25.87 25.31
C ILE A 115 15.05 -25.75 24.55
N THR A 116 15.38 -24.54 24.05
CA THR A 116 16.62 -24.29 23.26
C THR A 116 17.74 -23.65 24.07
N THR A 117 17.48 -23.13 25.27
CA THR A 117 18.50 -22.47 26.10
C THR A 117 19.20 -23.51 27.00
N PRO A 118 20.50 -23.81 26.81
CA PRO A 118 21.23 -24.69 27.69
C PRO A 118 21.30 -24.12 29.12
N ASN A 119 21.36 -25.00 30.10
CA ASN A 119 21.60 -24.59 31.48
C ASN A 119 23.07 -24.15 31.70
N GLU A 120 23.39 -23.65 32.91
CA GLU A 120 24.75 -23.17 33.27
C GLU A 120 25.87 -24.19 33.03
N LYS A 121 25.54 -25.46 32.93
CA LYS A 121 26.51 -26.56 32.64
C LYS A 121 26.54 -26.95 31.15
N GLY A 122 25.88 -26.18 30.28
CA GLY A 122 25.78 -26.44 28.84
C GLY A 122 24.88 -27.62 28.45
N LYS A 123 24.09 -28.16 29.39
CA LYS A 123 23.18 -29.29 29.12
C LYS A 123 21.84 -28.75 28.61
N MET A 124 21.37 -29.33 27.50
CA MET A 124 20.04 -29.05 26.96
C MET A 124 18.94 -29.45 27.92
N PRO A 125 17.86 -28.64 28.05
CA PRO A 125 16.74 -28.88 28.96
C PRO A 125 15.96 -30.14 28.65
N VAL A 126 15.83 -30.48 27.37
CA VAL A 126 15.07 -31.64 26.83
C VAL A 126 15.94 -32.49 25.92
N LYS A 127 15.54 -33.75 25.69
CA LYS A 127 16.20 -34.64 24.73
C LYS A 127 15.77 -34.26 23.30
N ALA A 128 16.55 -34.70 22.31
CA ALA A 128 16.30 -34.34 20.91
C ALA A 128 14.92 -34.74 20.38
N ASP A 129 14.46 -35.97 20.73
CA ASP A 129 13.12 -36.44 20.30
C ASP A 129 12.00 -35.63 20.99
N GLU A 130 12.14 -35.35 22.27
CA GLU A 130 11.21 -34.54 23.06
C GLU A 130 11.21 -33.08 22.55
N TYR A 131 12.39 -32.53 22.18
CA TYR A 131 12.49 -31.21 21.57
C TYR A 131 11.64 -31.11 20.30
N LYS A 132 11.78 -32.09 19.38
CA LYS A 132 11.07 -32.08 18.12
C LYS A 132 9.54 -32.05 18.31
N GLU A 133 9.03 -32.83 19.24
CA GLU A 133 7.59 -32.91 19.54
C GLU A 133 7.07 -31.58 20.12
N ILE A 134 7.76 -31.03 21.14
CA ILE A 134 7.37 -29.78 21.79
C ILE A 134 7.47 -28.60 20.83
N HIS A 135 8.56 -28.52 20.07
CA HIS A 135 8.78 -27.47 19.06
C HIS A 135 7.68 -27.47 18.01
N GLN A 136 7.35 -28.63 17.43
CA GLN A 136 6.32 -28.73 16.39
C GLN A 136 4.92 -28.36 16.91
N ASP A 137 4.55 -28.80 18.13
CA ASP A 137 3.29 -28.40 18.75
C ASP A 137 3.26 -26.86 18.98
N ALA A 138 4.32 -26.30 19.56
CA ALA A 138 4.43 -24.87 19.78
C ALA A 138 4.36 -24.07 18.48
N LEU A 139 5.09 -24.49 17.44
CA LEU A 139 5.10 -23.85 16.13
C LEU A 139 3.71 -23.87 15.47
N GLN A 140 3.04 -25.00 15.49
CA GLN A 140 1.70 -25.14 14.90
C GLN A 140 0.70 -24.19 15.56
N GLN A 141 0.70 -24.14 16.88
CA GLN A 141 -0.19 -23.25 17.64
C GLN A 141 0.16 -21.76 17.41
N ALA A 142 1.45 -21.43 17.49
CA ALA A 142 1.94 -20.08 17.29
C ALA A 142 1.67 -19.56 15.87
N ALA A 143 1.84 -20.38 14.83
CA ALA A 143 1.56 -20.01 13.44
C ALA A 143 0.07 -19.69 13.23
N SER A 144 -0.83 -20.45 13.86
CA SER A 144 -2.27 -20.13 13.84
C SER A 144 -2.58 -18.79 14.51
N MET A 145 -1.96 -18.51 15.66
CA MET A 145 -2.14 -17.23 16.38
C MET A 145 -1.61 -16.05 15.57
N ARG A 146 -0.46 -16.21 14.93
CA ARG A 146 0.18 -15.19 14.10
C ARG A 146 -0.75 -14.63 13.02
N GLY A 147 -1.42 -15.50 12.26
CA GLY A 147 -2.40 -15.09 11.23
C GLY A 147 -3.61 -14.35 11.81
N GLN A 148 -4.11 -14.81 12.97
CA GLN A 148 -5.22 -14.15 13.67
C GLN A 148 -4.83 -12.78 14.21
N ILE A 149 -3.62 -12.62 14.77
CA ILE A 149 -3.09 -11.34 15.27
C ILE A 149 -3.03 -10.33 14.14
N LEU A 150 -2.54 -10.70 12.95
CA LEU A 150 -2.54 -9.83 11.78
C LEU A 150 -3.96 -9.40 11.39
N THR A 151 -4.90 -10.33 11.33
CA THR A 151 -6.32 -10.03 11.05
C THR A 151 -6.89 -9.05 12.09
N GLY A 152 -6.57 -9.26 13.35
CA GLY A 152 -6.97 -8.38 14.44
C GLY A 152 -6.36 -6.99 14.32
N ALA A 153 -5.06 -6.91 14.04
CA ALA A 153 -4.36 -5.65 13.82
C ALA A 153 -5.04 -4.82 12.70
N CYS A 154 -5.29 -5.45 11.55
CA CYS A 154 -5.98 -4.80 10.43
C CYS A 154 -7.39 -4.31 10.82
N SER A 155 -8.14 -5.09 11.59
CA SER A 155 -9.53 -4.76 11.97
C SER A 155 -9.66 -3.56 12.89
N VAL A 156 -8.64 -3.24 13.68
CA VAL A 156 -8.67 -2.16 14.68
C VAL A 156 -7.84 -0.93 14.30
N VAL A 157 -7.28 -0.87 13.11
CA VAL A 157 -6.42 0.24 12.61
C VAL A 157 -7.07 1.62 12.81
N ASN A 158 -8.36 1.74 12.50
CA ASN A 158 -9.06 3.02 12.56
C ASN A 158 -9.58 3.35 13.97
N SER A 159 -9.99 2.34 14.73
CA SER A 159 -10.59 2.53 16.06
C SER A 159 -9.55 2.59 17.18
N HIS A 160 -8.48 1.82 17.07
CA HIS A 160 -7.44 1.67 18.09
C HIS A 160 -6.05 1.57 17.47
N PRO A 161 -5.54 2.63 16.82
CA PRO A 161 -4.27 2.57 16.07
C PRO A 161 -3.06 2.17 16.93
N ASP A 162 -2.98 2.60 18.19
CA ASP A 162 -1.90 2.17 19.11
C ASP A 162 -1.95 0.67 19.40
N GLY A 163 -3.16 0.14 19.57
CA GLY A 163 -3.37 -1.29 19.77
C GLY A 163 -3.02 -2.08 18.51
N ALA A 164 -3.43 -1.59 17.33
CA ALA A 164 -3.08 -2.18 16.04
C ALA A 164 -1.56 -2.25 15.86
N MET A 165 -0.84 -1.15 16.13
CA MET A 165 0.61 -1.10 16.00
C MET A 165 1.30 -2.15 16.87
N LYS A 166 0.89 -2.33 18.13
CA LYS A 166 1.44 -3.37 19.01
C LYS A 166 1.23 -4.79 18.48
N LEU A 167 0.06 -5.05 17.87
CA LEU A 167 -0.21 -6.34 17.24
C LEU A 167 0.65 -6.54 15.99
N PHE A 168 0.84 -5.51 15.17
CA PHE A 168 1.75 -5.56 14.01
C PHE A 168 3.21 -5.71 14.46
N ASP A 169 3.66 -5.00 15.49
CA ASP A 169 5.03 -5.13 16.02
C ASP A 169 5.29 -6.60 16.38
N HIS A 170 4.38 -7.23 17.11
CA HIS A 170 4.52 -8.64 17.48
C HIS A 170 4.48 -9.57 16.24
N TYR A 171 3.62 -9.26 15.24
CA TYR A 171 3.63 -10.00 13.98
C TYR A 171 4.99 -9.89 13.28
N PHE A 172 5.60 -8.70 13.22
CA PHE A 172 6.90 -8.50 12.59
C PHE A 172 8.04 -9.15 13.39
N GLU A 173 7.99 -9.16 14.72
CA GLU A 173 8.96 -9.87 15.57
C GLU A 173 9.05 -11.36 15.23
N THR A 174 7.97 -11.99 14.73
CA THR A 174 7.98 -13.41 14.36
C THR A 174 8.90 -13.73 13.17
N PHE A 175 9.28 -12.75 12.33
CA PHE A 175 10.15 -13.00 11.18
C PHE A 175 11.56 -13.42 11.56
N ASP A 176 12.05 -12.96 12.72
CA ASP A 176 13.39 -13.25 13.24
C ASP A 176 13.36 -14.16 14.48
N ASP A 177 12.16 -14.61 14.90
CA ASP A 177 11.99 -15.44 16.08
C ASP A 177 12.42 -16.90 15.80
N PRO A 178 13.25 -17.50 16.69
CA PRO A 178 13.72 -18.88 16.53
C PRO A 178 12.62 -19.92 16.33
N LEU A 179 11.45 -19.75 16.95
CA LEU A 179 10.30 -20.66 16.80
C LEU A 179 9.84 -20.78 15.36
N PHE A 180 9.93 -19.68 14.57
CA PHE A 180 9.46 -19.64 13.18
C PHE A 180 10.55 -19.85 12.14
N LYS A 181 11.79 -20.09 12.56
CA LYS A 181 12.96 -20.13 11.67
C LYS A 181 12.80 -21.10 10.49
N GLU A 182 12.20 -22.27 10.72
CA GLU A 182 12.02 -23.29 9.67
C GLU A 182 10.98 -22.88 8.61
N LEU A 183 10.09 -21.93 8.92
CA LEU A 183 9.07 -21.46 7.99
C LEU A 183 9.61 -20.45 6.95
N ASN A 184 10.81 -19.89 7.16
CA ASN A 184 11.41 -18.89 6.27
C ASN A 184 10.44 -17.75 5.91
N LEU A 185 9.81 -17.16 6.92
CA LEU A 185 8.72 -16.17 6.75
C LEU A 185 9.08 -14.98 5.87
N ASN A 186 10.38 -14.62 5.80
CA ASN A 186 10.83 -13.54 4.93
C ASN A 186 10.52 -13.77 3.45
N GLU A 187 10.51 -15.03 3.00
CA GLU A 187 10.25 -15.43 1.63
C GLU A 187 8.84 -16.00 1.42
N THR A 188 8.29 -16.65 2.43
CA THR A 188 7.05 -17.44 2.30
C THR A 188 5.79 -16.68 2.71
N ASP A 189 5.92 -15.58 3.48
CA ASP A 189 4.76 -14.86 4.00
C ASP A 189 4.12 -13.95 2.96
N THR A 190 3.02 -14.41 2.38
CA THR A 190 2.23 -13.68 1.38
C THR A 190 1.41 -12.51 1.96
N LEU A 191 1.31 -12.40 3.29
CA LEU A 191 0.53 -11.35 3.97
C LEU A 191 1.40 -10.15 4.40
N LYS A 192 2.71 -10.24 4.19
CA LYS A 192 3.69 -9.23 4.59
C LYS A 192 3.37 -7.84 4.02
N GLU A 193 2.99 -7.76 2.75
CA GLU A 193 2.66 -6.49 2.09
C GLU A 193 1.41 -5.84 2.70
N SER A 194 0.37 -6.64 2.99
CA SER A 194 -0.81 -6.11 3.67
C SER A 194 -0.47 -5.63 5.09
N ALA A 195 0.41 -6.33 5.81
CA ALA A 195 0.87 -5.89 7.12
C ALA A 195 1.61 -4.53 7.05
N TYR A 196 2.47 -4.33 6.04
CA TYR A 196 3.14 -3.05 5.83
C TYR A 196 2.17 -1.92 5.51
N LEU A 197 1.20 -2.16 4.62
CA LEU A 197 0.16 -1.18 4.30
C LEU A 197 -0.62 -0.76 5.53
N TYR A 198 -1.19 -1.71 6.26
CA TYR A 198 -2.06 -1.42 7.41
C TYR A 198 -1.29 -0.86 8.61
N TYR A 199 -0.03 -1.23 8.79
CA TYR A 199 0.84 -0.58 9.78
C TYR A 199 1.06 0.90 9.44
N GLY A 200 1.36 1.20 8.18
CA GLY A 200 1.43 2.57 7.68
C GLY A 200 0.13 3.34 7.90
N MET A 201 -1.03 2.72 7.67
CA MET A 201 -2.34 3.31 7.94
C MET A 201 -2.56 3.61 9.43
N ALA A 202 -2.15 2.70 10.33
CA ALA A 202 -2.24 2.92 11.76
C ALA A 202 -1.38 4.12 12.20
N MET A 203 -0.16 4.24 11.67
CA MET A 203 0.71 5.39 11.90
C MET A 203 0.12 6.68 11.32
N LYS A 204 -0.45 6.64 10.09
CA LYS A 204 -1.12 7.77 9.45
C LYS A 204 -2.24 8.34 10.31
N ASN A 205 -3.05 7.47 10.93
CA ASN A 205 -4.15 7.88 11.81
C ASN A 205 -3.70 8.62 13.06
N LYS A 206 -2.42 8.55 13.41
CA LYS A 206 -1.80 9.22 14.57
C LYS A 206 -0.88 10.37 14.18
N ALA A 207 -0.53 10.50 12.91
CA ALA A 207 0.44 11.48 12.45
C ALA A 207 -0.08 12.91 12.67
N VAL A 208 0.70 13.71 13.39
CA VAL A 208 0.40 15.12 13.67
C VAL A 208 1.46 16.02 13.04
N THR A 209 2.71 15.56 13.02
CA THR A 209 3.85 16.30 12.49
C THR A 209 4.27 15.80 11.11
N TRP A 210 5.07 16.58 10.41
CA TRP A 210 5.70 16.12 9.17
C TRP A 210 6.63 14.93 9.40
N GLU A 211 7.34 14.89 10.52
CA GLU A 211 8.18 13.74 10.88
C GLU A 211 7.37 12.46 11.03
N ASP A 212 6.19 12.52 11.66
CA ASP A 212 5.28 11.37 11.76
C ASP A 212 4.76 10.96 10.39
N THR A 213 4.46 11.95 9.53
CA THR A 213 4.05 11.71 8.15
C THR A 213 5.12 10.94 7.37
N VAL A 214 6.38 11.35 7.45
CA VAL A 214 7.48 10.64 6.77
C VAL A 214 7.62 9.20 7.28
N LYS A 215 7.41 8.96 8.58
CA LYS A 215 7.47 7.60 9.14
C LYS A 215 6.45 6.65 8.50
N TYR A 216 5.19 7.07 8.35
CA TYR A 216 4.21 6.20 7.70
C TYR A 216 4.42 6.07 6.18
N LEU A 217 4.90 7.12 5.51
CA LEU A 217 5.22 7.06 4.08
C LEU A 217 6.32 6.03 3.78
N ASN A 218 7.32 5.89 4.68
CA ASN A 218 8.35 4.85 4.57
C ASN A 218 7.77 3.42 4.61
N TRP A 219 6.61 3.21 5.26
CA TRP A 219 5.91 1.94 5.22
C TRP A 219 5.18 1.73 3.91
N TYR A 220 4.61 2.78 3.33
CA TYR A 220 3.98 2.73 2.00
C TYR A 220 5.00 2.46 0.90
N GLU A 221 6.22 2.99 1.01
CA GLU A 221 7.31 2.68 0.07
C GLU A 221 7.64 1.18 -0.01
N LYS A 222 7.49 0.44 1.08
CA LYS A 222 7.75 -1.02 1.11
C LYS A 222 6.77 -1.85 0.29
N VAL A 223 5.67 -1.27 -0.17
CA VAL A 223 4.61 -1.95 -0.93
C VAL A 223 4.38 -1.33 -2.32
N LEU A 224 5.29 -0.50 -2.79
CA LEU A 224 5.20 0.10 -4.12
C LEU A 224 5.18 -0.95 -5.24
N ASP A 225 5.96 -2.02 -5.10
CA ASP A 225 6.03 -3.10 -6.09
C ASP A 225 4.87 -4.11 -5.97
N SER A 226 3.97 -3.90 -4.99
CA SER A 226 2.82 -4.77 -4.79
C SER A 226 1.81 -4.65 -5.94
N PRO A 227 1.43 -5.74 -6.61
CA PRO A 227 0.41 -5.70 -7.64
C PRO A 227 -0.98 -5.31 -7.09
N THR A 228 -1.19 -5.48 -5.79
CA THR A 228 -2.47 -5.20 -5.12
C THR A 228 -2.51 -3.79 -4.52
N TYR A 229 -1.44 -3.35 -3.91
CA TYR A 229 -1.40 -2.14 -3.07
C TYR A 229 -0.53 -1.02 -3.66
N GLY A 230 0.35 -1.32 -4.62
CA GLY A 230 1.35 -0.41 -5.12
C GLY A 230 0.76 0.89 -5.68
N THR A 231 -0.25 0.79 -6.53
CA THR A 231 -0.91 1.98 -7.10
C THR A 231 -1.50 2.87 -5.99
N TYR A 232 -2.20 2.28 -5.02
CA TYR A 232 -2.77 3.04 -3.91
C TYR A 232 -1.70 3.76 -3.09
N THR A 233 -0.64 3.06 -2.69
CA THR A 233 0.43 3.66 -1.87
C THR A 233 1.23 4.69 -2.63
N CYS A 234 1.43 4.50 -3.93
CA CYS A 234 2.09 5.48 -4.78
C CYS A 234 1.30 6.79 -4.88
N VAL A 235 -0.03 6.70 -5.09
CA VAL A 235 -0.92 7.87 -5.11
C VAL A 235 -0.89 8.60 -3.76
N GLU A 236 -0.93 7.88 -2.65
CA GLU A 236 -0.83 8.47 -1.31
C GLU A 236 0.51 9.19 -1.08
N LEU A 237 1.62 8.61 -1.54
CA LEU A 237 2.93 9.25 -1.53
C LEU A 237 2.94 10.54 -2.35
N MET A 238 2.46 10.46 -3.59
CA MET A 238 2.36 11.61 -4.50
C MET A 238 1.54 12.74 -3.87
N ASP A 239 0.32 12.45 -3.44
CA ASP A 239 -0.60 13.45 -2.90
C ASP A 239 -0.06 14.09 -1.61
N THR A 240 0.59 13.30 -0.77
CA THR A 240 1.15 13.79 0.48
C THR A 240 2.35 14.70 0.25
N TYR A 241 3.29 14.33 -0.63
CA TYR A 241 4.43 15.18 -0.97
C TYR A 241 4.00 16.43 -1.72
N LYS A 242 3.01 16.34 -2.61
CA LYS A 242 2.46 17.52 -3.31
C LYS A 242 1.83 18.53 -2.35
N ARG A 243 1.02 18.05 -1.38
CA ARG A 243 0.42 18.92 -0.35
C ARG A 243 1.48 19.55 0.55
N HIS A 244 2.59 18.89 0.78
CA HIS A 244 3.71 19.44 1.55
C HIS A 244 4.58 20.41 0.74
N GLY A 245 4.42 20.46 -0.59
CA GLY A 245 5.21 21.29 -1.50
C GLY A 245 6.54 20.64 -1.94
N ASP A 246 6.79 19.38 -1.58
CA ASP A 246 7.96 18.61 -2.02
C ASP A 246 7.70 18.06 -3.43
N MET A 247 7.86 18.94 -4.42
CA MET A 247 7.60 18.63 -5.82
C MET A 247 8.64 17.67 -6.41
N GLU A 248 9.84 17.58 -5.84
CA GLU A 248 10.87 16.64 -6.27
C GLU A 248 10.43 15.20 -5.98
N LYS A 249 9.99 14.93 -4.75
CA LYS A 249 9.48 13.61 -4.37
C LYS A 249 8.17 13.29 -5.07
N TRP A 250 7.27 14.27 -5.23
CA TRP A 250 6.06 14.08 -6.03
C TRP A 250 6.40 13.59 -7.44
N GLU A 251 7.34 14.25 -8.11
CA GLU A 251 7.77 13.87 -9.46
C GLU A 251 8.40 12.48 -9.49
N LYS A 252 9.26 12.15 -8.50
CA LYS A 252 9.86 10.82 -8.32
C LYS A 252 8.80 9.71 -8.36
N TYR A 253 7.75 9.83 -7.55
CA TYR A 253 6.71 8.79 -7.48
C TYR A 253 5.77 8.81 -8.68
N CYS A 254 5.52 9.96 -9.27
CA CYS A 254 4.74 10.06 -10.49
C CYS A 254 5.46 9.37 -11.68
N ARG A 255 6.78 9.52 -11.80
CA ARG A 255 7.61 8.79 -12.78
C ARG A 255 7.61 7.29 -12.50
N TYR A 256 7.81 6.90 -11.24
CA TYR A 256 7.73 5.51 -10.84
C TYR A 256 6.39 4.89 -11.25
N ALA A 257 5.27 5.58 -10.99
CA ALA A 257 3.94 5.11 -11.35
C ALA A 257 3.75 4.98 -12.88
N ALA A 258 4.27 5.96 -13.64
CA ALA A 258 4.23 5.93 -15.11
C ALA A 258 4.99 4.74 -15.71
N GLU A 259 6.07 4.32 -15.07
CA GLU A 259 6.93 3.22 -15.53
C GLU A 259 6.41 1.83 -15.12
N HIS A 260 5.75 1.71 -13.95
CA HIS A 260 5.44 0.43 -13.34
C HIS A 260 3.96 0.02 -13.40
N TYR A 261 3.02 0.98 -13.49
CA TYR A 261 1.60 0.63 -13.36
C TYR A 261 0.79 0.65 -14.65
N ASN A 262 1.43 0.90 -15.80
CA ASN A 262 0.79 0.94 -17.12
C ASN A 262 -0.52 1.78 -17.15
N ASP A 263 -0.55 2.88 -16.38
CA ASP A 263 -1.66 3.83 -16.32
C ASP A 263 -1.20 5.18 -16.90
N VAL A 264 -1.76 5.52 -18.05
CA VAL A 264 -1.45 6.74 -18.79
C VAL A 264 -1.77 8.03 -18.02
N GLN A 265 -2.56 7.98 -16.96
CA GLN A 265 -2.88 9.17 -16.16
C GLN A 265 -1.64 9.74 -15.46
N PHE A 266 -0.73 8.91 -14.99
CA PHE A 266 0.49 9.39 -14.32
C PHE A 266 1.41 10.20 -15.24
N PRO A 267 1.77 9.74 -16.45
CA PRO A 267 2.55 10.58 -17.37
C PRO A 267 1.78 11.83 -17.82
N LYS A 268 0.45 11.79 -17.94
CA LYS A 268 -0.34 13.00 -18.22
C LYS A 268 -0.20 14.03 -17.08
N LEU A 269 -0.25 13.58 -15.82
CA LEU A 269 -0.04 14.44 -14.65
C LEU A 269 1.34 15.10 -14.65
N LEU A 270 2.39 14.36 -15.02
CA LEU A 270 3.74 14.92 -15.14
C LEU A 270 3.81 16.05 -16.17
N VAL A 271 3.29 15.79 -17.37
CA VAL A 271 3.27 16.79 -18.45
C VAL A 271 2.48 18.04 -18.03
N GLN A 272 1.28 17.84 -17.46
CA GLN A 272 0.43 18.94 -16.98
C GLN A 272 1.16 19.80 -15.95
N GLU A 273 1.86 19.17 -15.00
CA GLU A 273 2.57 19.89 -13.95
C GLU A 273 3.75 20.71 -14.53
N LYS A 274 4.49 20.17 -15.52
CA LYS A 274 5.56 20.91 -16.20
C LYS A 274 5.01 22.12 -16.98
N VAL A 275 3.89 21.92 -17.67
CA VAL A 275 3.18 23.04 -18.37
C VAL A 275 2.73 24.10 -17.36
N ARG A 276 2.16 23.68 -16.21
CA ARG A 276 1.73 24.60 -15.14
C ARG A 276 2.89 25.42 -14.56
N GLN A 277 4.08 24.82 -14.49
CA GLN A 277 5.32 25.46 -14.03
C GLN A 277 6.00 26.34 -15.10
N ASP A 278 5.42 26.45 -16.28
CA ASP A 278 6.00 27.13 -17.46
C ASP A 278 7.34 26.51 -17.93
N LYS A 279 7.57 25.24 -17.59
CA LYS A 279 8.75 24.47 -18.03
C LYS A 279 8.46 23.75 -19.35
N LEU A 280 8.20 24.52 -20.40
CA LEU A 280 7.70 24.01 -21.67
C LEU A 280 8.68 23.04 -22.35
N ASP A 281 9.99 23.28 -22.29
CA ASP A 281 11.01 22.38 -22.86
C ASP A 281 11.01 21.01 -22.16
N GLU A 282 10.87 20.99 -20.82
CA GLU A 282 10.75 19.74 -20.07
C GLU A 282 9.44 19.01 -20.41
N ALA A 283 8.34 19.76 -20.54
CA ALA A 283 7.04 19.21 -20.92
C ALA A 283 7.07 18.58 -22.33
N MET A 284 7.67 19.27 -23.30
CA MET A 284 7.84 18.73 -24.67
C MET A 284 8.69 17.45 -24.69
N LYS A 285 9.79 17.44 -23.94
CA LYS A 285 10.63 16.24 -23.80
C LYS A 285 9.85 15.06 -23.18
N LEU A 286 9.07 15.32 -22.14
CA LEU A 286 8.19 14.31 -21.54
C LEU A 286 7.14 13.79 -22.53
N CYS A 287 6.54 14.68 -23.33
CA CYS A 287 5.61 14.26 -24.39
C CYS A 287 6.29 13.32 -25.41
N ASP A 288 7.54 13.56 -25.78
CA ASP A 288 8.29 12.68 -26.69
C ASP A 288 8.64 11.33 -26.04
N GLU A 289 9.02 11.32 -24.76
CA GLU A 289 9.32 10.10 -23.99
C GLU A 289 8.06 9.25 -23.80
N MET A 290 6.98 9.85 -23.32
CA MET A 290 5.72 9.16 -23.04
C MET A 290 4.98 8.76 -24.32
N GLY A 291 5.06 9.54 -25.39
CA GLY A 291 4.50 9.17 -26.68
C GLY A 291 5.12 7.92 -27.30
N LYS A 292 6.37 7.58 -26.94
CA LYS A 292 7.00 6.30 -27.34
C LYS A 292 6.47 5.12 -26.51
N LEU A 293 6.18 5.33 -25.21
CA LEU A 293 5.64 4.30 -24.32
C LEU A 293 4.14 4.07 -24.59
N TYR A 294 3.42 5.12 -24.99
CA TYR A 294 1.98 5.09 -25.23
C TYR A 294 1.66 5.59 -26.66
N PRO A 295 2.04 4.85 -27.72
CA PRO A 295 1.99 5.33 -29.12
C PRO A 295 0.58 5.64 -29.63
N ASN A 296 -0.46 5.05 -29.03
CA ASN A 296 -1.86 5.27 -29.39
C ASN A 296 -2.54 6.38 -28.55
N GLU A 297 -1.80 7.00 -27.61
CA GLU A 297 -2.35 8.05 -26.77
C GLU A 297 -2.11 9.42 -27.40
N ILE A 298 -3.16 9.99 -27.92
CA ILE A 298 -3.12 11.27 -28.67
C ILE A 298 -2.72 12.46 -27.78
N TYR A 299 -2.96 12.40 -26.48
CA TYR A 299 -2.72 13.49 -25.52
C TYR A 299 -1.30 14.06 -25.62
N PHE A 300 -0.27 13.21 -25.71
CA PHE A 300 1.12 13.67 -25.70
C PHE A 300 1.49 14.39 -26.98
N VAL A 301 1.03 13.88 -28.13
CA VAL A 301 1.26 14.48 -29.44
C VAL A 301 0.50 15.79 -29.57
N GLU A 302 -0.78 15.82 -29.13
CA GLU A 302 -1.61 17.03 -29.13
C GLU A 302 -1.02 18.11 -28.23
N THR A 303 -0.66 17.76 -26.98
CA THR A 303 -0.10 18.72 -26.01
C THR A 303 1.19 19.34 -26.56
N LYS A 304 2.08 18.53 -27.15
CA LYS A 304 3.31 19.03 -27.79
C LYS A 304 2.98 19.97 -28.95
N ALA A 305 2.07 19.57 -29.83
CA ALA A 305 1.66 20.40 -30.97
C ALA A 305 1.11 21.76 -30.53
N LEU A 306 0.28 21.77 -29.49
CA LEU A 306 -0.28 23.01 -28.93
C LEU A 306 0.79 23.91 -28.28
N MET A 307 1.78 23.33 -27.58
CA MET A 307 2.91 24.13 -27.05
C MET A 307 3.71 24.80 -28.17
N VAL A 308 4.05 24.05 -29.22
CA VAL A 308 4.77 24.55 -30.39
C VAL A 308 3.94 25.61 -31.15
N PHE A 309 2.63 25.38 -31.25
CA PHE A 309 1.69 26.35 -31.84
C PHE A 309 1.65 27.68 -31.05
N ASN A 310 1.56 27.59 -29.73
CA ASN A 310 1.52 28.76 -28.85
C ASN A 310 2.83 29.59 -28.91
N ASP A 311 3.96 28.90 -29.15
CA ASP A 311 5.26 29.54 -29.42
C ASP A 311 5.37 30.14 -30.84
N LYS A 312 4.25 30.16 -31.60
CA LYS A 312 4.13 30.68 -32.97
C LYS A 312 5.01 29.95 -33.99
N LYS A 313 5.54 28.78 -33.66
CA LYS A 313 6.29 27.90 -34.57
C LYS A 313 5.33 27.09 -35.46
N TYR A 314 4.47 27.82 -36.23
CA TYR A 314 3.36 27.19 -36.95
C TYR A 314 3.79 26.11 -37.97
N ARG A 315 4.96 26.26 -38.59
CA ARG A 315 5.48 25.28 -39.55
C ARG A 315 5.86 23.97 -38.88
N GLU A 316 6.47 24.06 -37.70
CA GLU A 316 6.80 22.88 -36.89
C GLU A 316 5.52 22.23 -36.30
N ALA A 317 4.56 23.03 -35.83
CA ALA A 317 3.27 22.54 -35.35
C ALA A 317 2.49 21.76 -36.44
N ILE A 318 2.55 22.18 -37.69
CA ILE A 318 1.95 21.48 -38.84
C ILE A 318 2.43 20.04 -38.89
N ASP A 319 3.73 19.80 -38.79
CA ASP A 319 4.30 18.45 -38.89
C ASP A 319 3.85 17.55 -37.72
N ILE A 320 3.64 18.15 -36.52
CA ILE A 320 3.17 17.41 -35.34
C ILE A 320 1.67 17.13 -35.46
N PHE A 321 0.83 18.10 -35.90
CA PHE A 321 -0.59 17.85 -36.13
C PHE A 321 -0.86 16.83 -37.24
N LYS A 322 -0.03 16.78 -38.27
CA LYS A 322 -0.12 15.72 -39.29
C LYS A 322 0.11 14.33 -38.68
N LYS A 323 1.10 14.17 -37.81
CA LYS A 323 1.31 12.91 -37.09
C LYS A 323 0.11 12.55 -36.21
N LEU A 324 -0.51 13.53 -35.55
CA LEU A 324 -1.71 13.32 -34.72
C LEU A 324 -2.87 12.79 -35.59
N ILE A 325 -3.05 13.36 -36.82
CA ILE A 325 -4.06 12.92 -37.78
C ILE A 325 -3.75 11.51 -38.32
N GLU A 326 -2.48 11.13 -38.43
CA GLU A 326 -2.09 9.76 -38.82
C GLU A 326 -2.49 8.75 -37.71
N ILE A 327 -2.44 9.14 -36.42
CA ILE A 327 -2.85 8.31 -35.30
C ILE A 327 -4.39 8.19 -35.28
N ASP A 328 -5.09 9.32 -35.39
CA ASP A 328 -6.57 9.35 -35.42
C ASP A 328 -7.07 10.29 -36.51
N PRO A 329 -7.36 9.77 -37.73
CA PRO A 329 -7.90 10.56 -38.83
C PRO A 329 -9.28 11.14 -38.60
N THR A 330 -10.02 10.64 -37.57
CA THR A 330 -11.37 11.11 -37.23
C THR A 330 -11.38 12.19 -36.13
N TYR A 331 -10.22 12.54 -35.60
CA TYR A 331 -10.10 13.54 -34.54
C TYR A 331 -10.25 14.96 -35.10
N ALA A 332 -11.46 15.49 -35.11
CA ALA A 332 -11.83 16.79 -35.70
C ALA A 332 -10.95 17.95 -35.19
N ARG A 333 -10.58 17.97 -33.90
CA ARG A 333 -9.72 19.01 -33.32
C ARG A 333 -8.34 19.06 -33.97
N ALA A 334 -7.75 17.92 -34.31
CA ALA A 334 -6.45 17.88 -34.98
C ALA A 334 -6.52 18.56 -36.37
N TRP A 335 -7.57 18.29 -37.14
CA TRP A 335 -7.85 18.93 -38.40
C TRP A 335 -8.06 20.44 -38.26
N THR A 336 -8.85 20.86 -37.25
CA THR A 336 -9.04 22.30 -36.92
C THR A 336 -7.72 22.99 -36.60
N SER A 337 -6.89 22.37 -35.77
CA SER A 337 -5.60 22.92 -35.34
C SER A 337 -4.62 23.02 -36.49
N LEU A 338 -4.56 21.99 -37.36
CA LEU A 338 -3.77 22.02 -38.58
C LEU A 338 -4.19 23.16 -39.53
N GLY A 339 -5.50 23.29 -39.77
CA GLY A 339 -6.05 24.41 -40.52
C GLY A 339 -5.71 25.78 -39.93
N THR A 340 -5.75 25.86 -38.59
CA THR A 340 -5.40 27.09 -37.86
C THR A 340 -3.92 27.44 -38.03
N CYS A 341 -3.00 26.46 -38.05
CA CYS A 341 -1.60 26.71 -38.33
C CYS A 341 -1.43 27.33 -39.74
N TYR A 342 -2.06 26.77 -40.75
CA TYR A 342 -2.00 27.32 -42.12
C TYR A 342 -2.62 28.72 -42.19
N TYR A 343 -3.74 28.96 -41.52
CA TYR A 343 -4.36 30.27 -41.44
C TYR A 343 -3.48 31.31 -40.75
N GLN A 344 -2.78 30.95 -39.66
CA GLN A 344 -1.84 31.87 -38.99
C GLN A 344 -0.67 32.25 -39.90
N ILE A 345 -0.10 31.29 -40.63
CA ILE A 345 0.95 31.57 -41.62
C ILE A 345 0.41 32.50 -42.74
N ALA A 346 -0.85 32.32 -43.16
CA ALA A 346 -1.48 33.24 -44.12
C ALA A 346 -1.55 34.67 -43.57
N MET A 347 -1.92 34.82 -42.28
CA MET A 347 -2.01 36.14 -41.63
C MET A 347 -0.64 36.80 -41.43
N GLU A 348 0.41 36.02 -41.18
CA GLU A 348 1.79 36.54 -41.16
C GLU A 348 2.19 37.09 -42.56
N ASN A 349 1.64 36.54 -43.64
CA ASN A 349 1.90 36.92 -45.00
C ASN A 349 0.81 37.79 -45.63
N LYS A 350 -0.03 38.49 -44.81
CA LYS A 350 -1.18 39.28 -45.31
C LYS A 350 -0.84 40.33 -46.32
N ASN A 351 0.38 40.87 -46.30
CA ASN A 351 0.85 41.90 -47.25
C ASN A 351 1.31 41.29 -48.56
N ASN A 352 1.56 39.99 -48.65
CA ASN A 352 1.85 39.20 -49.86
C ASN A 352 0.60 38.44 -50.26
N ILE A 353 -0.29 39.09 -51.01
CA ILE A 353 -1.60 38.54 -51.37
C ILE A 353 -1.51 37.13 -52.01
N PRO A 354 -0.61 36.82 -52.95
CA PRO A 354 -0.48 35.51 -53.54
C PRO A 354 -0.10 34.44 -52.49
N GLU A 355 0.86 34.72 -51.61
CA GLU A 355 1.29 33.79 -50.57
C GLU A 355 0.21 33.61 -49.51
N CYS A 356 -0.44 34.70 -49.07
CA CYS A 356 -1.58 34.66 -48.18
C CYS A 356 -2.69 33.73 -48.70
N LYS A 357 -3.12 33.92 -49.94
CA LYS A 357 -4.16 33.08 -50.58
C LYS A 357 -3.74 31.63 -50.68
N LYS A 358 -2.48 31.33 -50.95
CA LYS A 358 -1.95 29.97 -51.02
C LYS A 358 -2.17 29.28 -49.65
N TRP A 359 -1.77 29.88 -48.56
CA TRP A 359 -1.91 29.27 -47.21
C TRP A 359 -3.37 29.16 -46.76
N ILE A 360 -4.25 30.10 -47.12
CA ILE A 360 -5.68 29.98 -46.89
C ILE A 360 -6.26 28.78 -47.63
N ASN A 361 -5.82 28.53 -48.88
CA ASN A 361 -6.27 27.39 -49.65
C ASN A 361 -5.79 26.05 -49.03
N GLU A 362 -4.66 26.02 -48.31
CA GLU A 362 -4.23 24.86 -47.52
C GLU A 362 -5.08 24.68 -46.25
N ALA A 363 -5.57 25.76 -45.63
CA ALA A 363 -6.38 25.70 -44.41
C ALA A 363 -7.81 25.15 -44.68
N ILE A 364 -8.43 25.53 -45.81
CA ILE A 364 -9.81 25.16 -46.10
C ILE A 364 -10.04 23.65 -46.10
N PRO A 365 -9.24 22.78 -46.75
CA PRO A 365 -9.42 21.34 -46.70
C PRO A 365 -9.37 20.78 -45.31
N CYS A 366 -8.55 21.34 -44.40
CA CYS A 366 -8.46 20.89 -43.02
C CYS A 366 -9.77 21.17 -42.24
N TYR A 367 -10.30 22.38 -42.38
CA TYR A 367 -11.59 22.72 -41.73
C TYR A 367 -12.76 21.95 -42.35
N LYS A 368 -12.70 21.60 -43.65
CA LYS A 368 -13.68 20.72 -44.27
C LYS A 368 -13.62 19.31 -43.70
N LYS A 369 -12.43 18.80 -43.43
CA LYS A 369 -12.26 17.51 -42.76
C LYS A 369 -12.79 17.55 -41.32
N ALA A 370 -12.57 18.65 -40.60
CA ALA A 370 -13.20 18.83 -39.30
C ALA A 370 -14.74 18.83 -39.36
N GLU A 371 -15.34 19.50 -40.39
CA GLU A 371 -16.78 19.48 -40.70
C GLU A 371 -17.29 18.06 -40.97
N GLU A 372 -16.53 17.26 -41.76
CA GLU A 372 -16.88 15.87 -42.06
C GLU A 372 -16.83 14.98 -40.80
N CYS A 373 -15.82 15.18 -39.93
CA CYS A 373 -15.68 14.39 -38.70
C CYS A 373 -16.74 14.74 -37.65
N GLU A 374 -17.03 16.02 -37.44
CA GLU A 374 -18.00 16.50 -36.43
C GLU A 374 -18.93 17.56 -37.04
N PRO A 375 -19.90 17.17 -37.90
CA PRO A 375 -20.78 18.13 -38.58
C PRO A 375 -21.68 18.91 -37.62
N ASP A 376 -22.03 18.36 -36.49
CA ASP A 376 -22.90 18.96 -35.48
C ASP A 376 -22.12 19.89 -34.48
N ASN A 377 -20.81 20.01 -34.66
CA ASN A 377 -19.96 20.85 -33.82
C ASN A 377 -19.29 22.02 -34.62
N PRO A 378 -20.08 23.01 -35.05
CA PRO A 378 -19.58 24.08 -35.91
C PRO A 378 -18.51 24.97 -35.26
N ILE A 379 -18.30 24.87 -33.95
CA ILE A 379 -17.21 25.59 -33.25
C ILE A 379 -15.84 25.19 -33.82
N LEU A 380 -15.70 23.96 -34.29
CA LEU A 380 -14.42 23.45 -34.84
C LEU A 380 -14.13 23.89 -36.27
N TRP A 381 -15.13 24.29 -37.03
CA TRP A 381 -14.95 24.52 -38.47
C TRP A 381 -15.74 25.73 -39.01
N GLY A 382 -16.89 26.09 -38.42
CA GLY A 382 -17.86 27.02 -39.02
C GLY A 382 -17.31 28.42 -39.23
N ASN A 383 -16.87 29.07 -38.15
CA ASN A 383 -16.26 30.42 -38.20
C ASN A 383 -14.97 30.42 -39.04
N TYR A 384 -14.15 29.38 -38.93
CA TYR A 384 -12.89 29.28 -39.65
C TYR A 384 -13.11 29.23 -41.17
N LEU A 385 -14.07 28.44 -41.66
CA LEU A 385 -14.42 28.39 -43.07
C LEU A 385 -14.98 29.72 -43.55
N TYR A 386 -15.87 30.38 -42.79
CA TYR A 386 -16.37 31.70 -43.07
C TYR A 386 -15.21 32.70 -43.29
N ARG A 387 -14.27 32.76 -42.34
CA ARG A 387 -13.12 33.69 -42.42
C ARG A 387 -12.19 33.39 -43.59
N CYS A 388 -11.97 32.13 -43.93
CA CYS A 388 -11.15 31.73 -45.09
C CYS A 388 -11.80 32.20 -46.38
N TYR A 389 -13.10 31.95 -46.61
CA TYR A 389 -13.79 32.34 -47.83
C TYR A 389 -13.97 33.85 -47.93
N HIS A 390 -14.16 34.54 -46.81
CA HIS A 390 -14.13 36.01 -46.79
C HIS A 390 -12.78 36.58 -47.24
N ALA A 391 -11.67 36.03 -46.73
CA ALA A 391 -10.31 36.46 -47.11
C ALA A 391 -9.98 36.17 -48.58
N LEU A 392 -10.56 35.14 -49.17
CA LEU A 392 -10.42 34.81 -50.59
C LEU A 392 -11.36 35.65 -51.48
N SER A 393 -12.32 36.37 -50.91
CA SER A 393 -13.42 37.05 -51.63
C SER A 393 -14.33 36.06 -52.41
N ASP A 394 -14.47 34.82 -51.89
CA ASP A 394 -15.37 33.79 -52.45
C ASP A 394 -16.79 33.99 -51.86
N SER A 395 -17.54 34.91 -52.45
CA SER A 395 -18.84 35.32 -51.95
C SER A 395 -19.88 34.20 -51.88
N ALA A 396 -19.76 33.16 -52.73
CA ALA A 396 -20.69 32.03 -52.73
C ALA A 396 -20.51 31.16 -51.48
N ASN A 397 -19.28 30.78 -51.18
CA ASN A 397 -18.95 29.98 -49.99
C ASN A 397 -19.02 30.83 -48.70
N GLU A 398 -18.59 32.09 -48.72
CA GLU A 398 -18.76 33.01 -47.61
C GLU A 398 -20.23 33.06 -47.17
N LYS A 399 -21.17 33.25 -48.10
CA LYS A 399 -22.63 33.26 -47.80
C LYS A 399 -23.10 31.95 -47.21
N LYS A 400 -22.58 30.79 -47.68
CA LYS A 400 -22.92 29.47 -47.14
C LYS A 400 -22.59 29.34 -45.66
N TYR A 401 -21.43 29.86 -45.26
CA TYR A 401 -20.93 29.76 -43.86
C TYR A 401 -21.24 30.99 -43.00
N ALA A 402 -21.93 32.02 -43.54
CA ALA A 402 -22.23 33.28 -42.85
C ALA A 402 -22.99 33.07 -41.53
N LYS A 403 -23.83 32.03 -41.43
CA LYS A 403 -24.56 31.68 -40.20
C LYS A 403 -23.68 31.24 -39.03
N TYR A 404 -22.41 30.92 -39.30
CA TYR A 404 -21.43 30.51 -38.29
C TYR A 404 -20.38 31.59 -37.98
N LYS A 405 -20.60 32.84 -38.44
CA LYS A 405 -19.66 33.92 -38.26
C LYS A 405 -19.30 34.23 -36.81
N ASP A 406 -20.26 34.03 -35.90
CA ASP A 406 -20.11 34.32 -34.50
C ASP A 406 -20.12 33.04 -33.61
N SER A 407 -19.94 31.84 -34.21
CA SER A 407 -19.88 30.55 -33.53
C SER A 407 -18.49 30.25 -32.93
#